data_33e7fb0ef919cfa6d703f2e10ea959ae
#
_entry.id   33e7fb0ef919cfa6d703f2e10ea959ae
#
_cell.length_a   1.000
_cell.length_b   1.000
_cell.length_c   1.000
_cell.angle_alpha   90.00
_cell.angle_beta   90.00
_cell.angle_gamma   90.00
#
_symmetry.space_group_name_H-M   'P 1'
#
loop_
_entity.id
_entity.type
_entity.pdbx_description
1 polymer ?
#
loop_
_entity_poly.entity_id
_entity_poly.type
_entity_poly.pdbx_seq_one_letter_code
_entity_poly.pdbx_strand_id
1 'polypeptide(L)'
;MAPFLNKHKPWVSVICTCYNHAQFVQESLRSVINQTYPNVELIVIDNASSDGSVAAITSFCAQYPSTRFIQNTVNRGLCRAFNQGLSLAIGEYIIDLSADDIMLPQRVARQVEQFISLPAYYGVVFSNATYIDARGEFLRHHHPVRPDGRTTERVPTGDVFQEVLTRYFINTPTMMMRHNMLTALGGYDETLAYEDFDFWVRSSRTHRYAYIDEVLTQKRLLSSSQSQHVLRVDNPLLESTWRVCQKAYDLCQTADEYKALASRIRQFIRKCFYAEQYELAARFGRLLGHIEPIGLPSRVILLLCRIHLPVNGVYRRYRLATK
;
A
#
# COMPACT_ATOMS: atom_id res chain seq x y z
N MET A 1 -36.26 -3.93 -28.02
CA MET A 1 -35.72 -5.05 -27.23
C MET A 1 -34.19 -4.94 -27.29
N ALA A 2 -33.56 -4.43 -26.27
CA ALA A 2 -32.10 -4.42 -26.16
C ALA A 2 -31.64 -5.86 -25.87
N PRO A 3 -30.61 -6.38 -26.55
CA PRO A 3 -30.09 -7.71 -26.26
C PRO A 3 -29.61 -7.77 -24.83
N PHE A 4 -30.10 -8.74 -24.06
CA PHE A 4 -29.53 -9.11 -22.77
C PHE A 4 -28.09 -9.59 -23.02
N LEU A 5 -27.17 -8.67 -22.97
CA LEU A 5 -25.75 -8.96 -22.81
C LEU A 5 -25.63 -9.77 -21.51
N ASN A 6 -25.32 -11.04 -21.65
CA ASN A 6 -24.90 -11.91 -20.56
C ASN A 6 -23.63 -11.25 -19.95
N LYS A 7 -23.83 -10.33 -18.99
CA LYS A 7 -22.73 -9.56 -18.40
C LYS A 7 -21.86 -10.56 -17.65
N HIS A 8 -20.79 -10.97 -18.27
CA HIS A 8 -19.72 -11.72 -17.61
C HIS A 8 -19.41 -10.99 -16.29
N LYS A 9 -19.60 -11.69 -15.17
CA LYS A 9 -19.25 -11.19 -13.85
C LYS A 9 -17.85 -11.72 -13.52
N PRO A 10 -16.79 -10.91 -13.66
CA PRO A 10 -15.42 -11.37 -13.42
C PRO A 10 -15.23 -11.85 -11.98
N TRP A 11 -14.35 -12.82 -11.78
CA TRP A 11 -13.95 -13.23 -10.45
C TRP A 11 -12.97 -12.21 -9.84
N VAL A 12 -13.07 -12.01 -8.53
CA VAL A 12 -12.16 -11.17 -7.74
C VAL A 12 -11.51 -12.04 -6.68
N SER A 13 -10.19 -12.10 -6.68
CA SER A 13 -9.43 -12.79 -5.64
C SER A 13 -9.03 -11.78 -4.57
N VAL A 14 -9.46 -12.01 -3.34
CA VAL A 14 -8.99 -11.28 -2.17
C VAL A 14 -7.90 -12.10 -1.50
N ILE A 15 -6.68 -11.57 -1.49
CA ILE A 15 -5.53 -12.16 -0.83
C ILE A 15 -5.37 -11.46 0.52
N CYS A 16 -5.67 -12.17 1.60
CA CYS A 16 -5.56 -11.66 2.96
C CYS A 16 -4.26 -12.17 3.61
N THR A 17 -3.33 -11.26 3.88
CA THR A 17 -2.09 -11.58 4.58
C THR A 17 -2.21 -11.30 6.07
N CYS A 18 -1.86 -12.29 6.90
CA CYS A 18 -1.94 -12.24 8.34
C CYS A 18 -0.57 -12.47 9.00
N TYR A 19 -0.23 -11.61 9.96
CA TYR A 19 0.90 -11.82 10.87
C TYR A 19 0.61 -11.18 12.23
N ASN A 20 0.27 -12.02 13.23
CA ASN A 20 -0.06 -11.60 14.60
C ASN A 20 -1.26 -10.63 14.67
N HIS A 21 -2.38 -11.03 14.06
CA HIS A 21 -3.64 -10.28 14.04
C HIS A 21 -4.82 -11.07 14.59
N ALA A 22 -4.60 -11.95 15.59
CA ALA A 22 -5.63 -12.83 16.17
C ALA A 22 -6.92 -12.10 16.55
N GLN A 23 -6.80 -10.87 17.07
CA GLN A 23 -7.93 -10.04 17.49
C GLN A 23 -8.80 -9.56 16.32
N PHE A 24 -8.23 -9.40 15.13
CA PHE A 24 -8.87 -8.69 14.02
C PHE A 24 -9.20 -9.59 12.83
N VAL A 25 -8.42 -10.67 12.64
CA VAL A 25 -8.46 -11.48 11.43
C VAL A 25 -9.86 -12.00 11.08
N GLN A 26 -10.64 -12.45 12.06
CA GLN A 26 -12.00 -12.93 11.76
C GLN A 26 -12.94 -11.83 11.27
N GLU A 27 -12.81 -10.61 11.79
CA GLU A 27 -13.59 -9.46 11.31
C GLU A 27 -13.20 -9.11 9.88
N SER A 28 -11.91 -9.06 9.58
CA SER A 28 -11.38 -8.86 8.25
C SER A 28 -11.89 -9.90 7.26
N LEU A 29 -11.79 -11.19 7.57
CA LEU A 29 -12.25 -12.27 6.70
C LEU A 29 -13.77 -12.25 6.50
N ARG A 30 -14.57 -11.98 7.55
CA ARG A 30 -16.02 -11.81 7.42
C ARG A 30 -16.40 -10.66 6.51
N SER A 31 -15.62 -9.58 6.48
CA SER A 31 -15.85 -8.45 5.60
C SER A 31 -15.74 -8.83 4.11
N VAL A 32 -14.96 -9.85 3.78
CA VAL A 32 -14.85 -10.40 2.42
C VAL A 32 -16.06 -11.26 2.08
N ILE A 33 -16.47 -12.16 2.99
CA ILE A 33 -17.63 -13.04 2.75
C ILE A 33 -18.93 -12.22 2.65
N ASN A 34 -19.03 -11.11 3.34
CA ASN A 34 -20.21 -10.22 3.34
C ASN A 34 -20.24 -9.22 2.17
N GLN A 35 -19.38 -9.38 1.16
CA GLN A 35 -19.44 -8.53 -0.03
C GLN A 35 -20.73 -8.80 -0.82
N THR A 36 -21.32 -7.72 -1.33
CA THR A 36 -22.56 -7.83 -2.17
C THR A 36 -22.28 -8.37 -3.57
N TYR A 37 -21.02 -8.45 -3.98
CA TYR A 37 -20.60 -9.03 -5.24
C TYR A 37 -20.44 -10.56 -5.12
N PRO A 38 -21.02 -11.38 -6.01
CA PRO A 38 -21.11 -12.83 -5.79
C PRO A 38 -19.83 -13.61 -6.11
N ASN A 39 -19.01 -13.13 -7.07
CA ASN A 39 -17.87 -13.89 -7.57
C ASN A 39 -16.57 -13.43 -6.85
N VAL A 40 -16.44 -13.79 -5.59
CA VAL A 40 -15.27 -13.47 -4.77
C VAL A 40 -14.67 -14.78 -4.26
N GLU A 41 -13.36 -14.96 -4.44
CA GLU A 41 -12.60 -15.98 -3.72
C GLU A 41 -11.75 -15.34 -2.62
N LEU A 42 -11.56 -16.05 -1.53
CA LEU A 42 -10.73 -15.63 -0.42
C LEU A 42 -9.55 -16.58 -0.25
N ILE A 43 -8.34 -16.01 -0.30
CA ILE A 43 -7.08 -16.70 -0.08
C ILE A 43 -6.43 -16.07 1.15
N VAL A 44 -6.20 -16.84 2.20
CA VAL A 44 -5.60 -16.37 3.44
C VAL A 44 -4.20 -16.95 3.59
N ILE A 45 -3.23 -16.09 3.81
CA ILE A 45 -1.84 -16.47 4.06
C ILE A 45 -1.47 -16.05 5.48
N ASP A 46 -1.32 -17.01 6.37
CA ASP A 46 -0.69 -16.76 7.67
C ASP A 46 0.83 -16.82 7.53
N ASN A 47 1.48 -15.72 7.84
CA ASN A 47 2.92 -15.57 7.64
C ASN A 47 3.73 -15.90 8.89
N ALA A 48 3.46 -17.08 9.49
CA ALA A 48 4.05 -17.61 10.72
C ALA A 48 3.70 -16.78 11.97
N SER A 49 2.42 -16.53 12.18
CA SER A 49 1.93 -15.90 13.42
C SER A 49 2.25 -16.73 14.65
N SER A 50 2.60 -16.06 15.74
CA SER A 50 2.91 -16.66 17.04
C SER A 50 1.82 -16.42 18.09
N ASP A 51 0.76 -15.68 17.73
CA ASP A 51 -0.43 -15.45 18.54
C ASP A 51 -1.57 -16.43 18.20
N GLY A 52 -2.80 -16.14 18.54
CA GLY A 52 -3.97 -16.97 18.21
C GLY A 52 -4.47 -16.87 16.75
N SER A 53 -3.76 -16.19 15.82
CA SER A 53 -4.22 -15.96 14.45
C SER A 53 -4.53 -17.25 13.70
N VAL A 54 -3.65 -18.26 13.77
CA VAL A 54 -3.84 -19.55 13.09
C VAL A 54 -5.11 -20.24 13.55
N ALA A 55 -5.35 -20.28 14.86
CA ALA A 55 -6.55 -20.89 15.43
C ALA A 55 -7.82 -20.12 14.98
N ALA A 56 -7.78 -18.80 14.96
CA ALA A 56 -8.88 -17.96 14.51
C ALA A 56 -9.19 -18.17 13.02
N ILE A 57 -8.17 -18.26 12.15
CA ILE A 57 -8.31 -18.55 10.72
C ILE A 57 -8.85 -19.97 10.51
N THR A 58 -8.31 -20.97 11.20
CA THR A 58 -8.77 -22.37 11.10
C THR A 58 -10.25 -22.48 11.47
N SER A 59 -10.66 -21.85 12.56
CA SER A 59 -12.07 -21.79 12.97
C SER A 59 -12.97 -21.11 11.92
N PHE A 60 -12.47 -20.07 11.29
CA PHE A 60 -13.17 -19.39 10.19
C PHE A 60 -13.32 -20.32 8.96
N CYS A 61 -12.25 -20.99 8.54
CA CYS A 61 -12.26 -21.89 7.39
C CYS A 61 -13.19 -23.10 7.60
N ALA A 62 -13.36 -23.56 8.84
CA ALA A 62 -14.32 -24.61 9.17
C ALA A 62 -15.78 -24.17 8.90
N GLN A 63 -16.09 -22.87 9.05
CA GLN A 63 -17.41 -22.30 8.74
C GLN A 63 -17.56 -21.92 7.25
N TYR A 64 -16.45 -21.62 6.57
CA TYR A 64 -16.39 -21.19 5.17
C TYR A 64 -15.39 -22.03 4.37
N PRO A 65 -15.76 -23.29 4.02
CA PRO A 65 -14.84 -24.28 3.41
C PRO A 65 -14.27 -23.90 2.04
N SER A 66 -14.88 -22.92 1.36
CA SER A 66 -14.36 -22.38 0.09
C SER A 66 -13.14 -21.47 0.27
N THR A 67 -12.80 -21.08 1.50
CA THR A 67 -11.63 -20.26 1.81
C THR A 67 -10.36 -21.11 1.66
N ARG A 68 -9.41 -20.63 0.85
CA ARG A 68 -8.07 -21.25 0.78
C ARG A 68 -7.21 -20.71 1.91
N PHE A 69 -6.66 -21.58 2.72
CA PHE A 69 -5.78 -21.20 3.83
C PHE A 69 -4.39 -21.82 3.67
N ILE A 70 -3.36 -20.98 3.76
CA ILE A 70 -1.96 -21.39 3.73
C ILE A 70 -1.29 -20.85 4.99
N GLN A 71 -0.67 -21.75 5.74
CA GLN A 71 0.12 -21.42 6.92
C GLN A 71 1.61 -21.55 6.59
N ASN A 72 2.35 -20.46 6.67
CA ASN A 72 3.81 -20.48 6.58
C ASN A 72 4.42 -20.88 7.94
N THR A 73 5.52 -21.60 7.89
CA THR A 73 6.27 -22.00 9.10
C THR A 73 7.30 -20.98 9.54
N VAL A 74 7.65 -20.03 8.65
CA VAL A 74 8.57 -18.91 8.91
C VAL A 74 8.00 -17.65 8.30
N ASN A 75 8.24 -16.50 8.94
CA ASN A 75 7.85 -15.20 8.37
C ASN A 75 8.72 -14.89 7.15
N ARG A 76 8.09 -14.84 5.98
CA ARG A 76 8.75 -14.60 4.68
C ARG A 76 8.76 -13.14 4.25
N GLY A 77 8.16 -12.25 5.04
CA GLY A 77 7.89 -10.86 4.66
C GLY A 77 6.58 -10.72 3.88
N LEU A 78 6.04 -9.49 3.86
CA LEU A 78 4.74 -9.18 3.29
C LEU A 78 4.67 -9.48 1.78
N CYS A 79 5.66 -9.01 1.01
CA CYS A 79 5.68 -9.17 -0.45
C CYS A 79 5.64 -10.65 -0.87
N ARG A 80 6.42 -11.51 -0.21
CA ARG A 80 6.42 -12.96 -0.50
C ARG A 80 5.12 -13.63 -0.10
N ALA A 81 4.55 -13.27 1.05
CA ALA A 81 3.28 -13.80 1.49
C ALA A 81 2.14 -13.45 0.51
N PHE A 82 2.10 -12.20 0.05
CA PHE A 82 1.15 -11.77 -0.98
C PHE A 82 1.37 -12.52 -2.30
N ASN A 83 2.60 -12.59 -2.81
CA ASN A 83 2.91 -13.29 -4.07
C ASN A 83 2.55 -14.78 -4.02
N GLN A 84 2.68 -15.42 -2.85
CA GLN A 84 2.22 -16.79 -2.65
C GLN A 84 0.70 -16.90 -2.84
N GLY A 85 -0.08 -15.95 -2.33
CA GLY A 85 -1.52 -15.87 -2.59
C GLY A 85 -1.82 -15.55 -4.05
N LEU A 86 -1.07 -14.63 -4.67
CA LEU A 86 -1.22 -14.26 -6.08
C LEU A 86 -1.04 -15.44 -7.02
N SER A 87 -0.10 -16.34 -6.74
CA SER A 87 0.13 -17.53 -7.57
C SER A 87 -1.02 -18.54 -7.55
N LEU A 88 -1.95 -18.42 -6.62
CA LEU A 88 -3.13 -19.29 -6.46
C LEU A 88 -4.42 -18.59 -6.91
N ALA A 89 -4.36 -17.29 -7.14
CA ALA A 89 -5.51 -16.48 -7.49
C ALA A 89 -6.02 -16.83 -8.90
N ILE A 90 -7.34 -16.95 -9.04
CA ILE A 90 -8.01 -17.21 -10.32
C ILE A 90 -8.81 -16.00 -10.83
N GLY A 91 -8.96 -14.97 -9.98
CA GLY A 91 -9.74 -13.78 -10.29
C GLY A 91 -9.09 -12.92 -11.38
N GLU A 92 -9.92 -12.27 -12.18
CA GLU A 92 -9.50 -11.25 -13.14
C GLU A 92 -8.96 -10.01 -12.44
N TYR A 93 -9.46 -9.76 -11.23
CA TYR A 93 -9.02 -8.67 -10.34
C TYR A 93 -8.51 -9.22 -9.01
N ILE A 94 -7.55 -8.52 -8.45
CA ILE A 94 -6.88 -8.85 -7.20
C ILE A 94 -7.09 -7.72 -6.20
N ILE A 95 -7.39 -8.06 -4.96
CA ILE A 95 -7.36 -7.15 -3.80
C ILE A 95 -6.31 -7.67 -2.82
N ASP A 96 -5.42 -6.79 -2.37
CA ASP A 96 -4.52 -7.02 -1.24
C ASP A 96 -5.21 -6.51 0.03
N LEU A 97 -5.44 -7.41 0.98
CA LEU A 97 -6.11 -7.12 2.24
C LEU A 97 -5.20 -7.49 3.41
N SER A 98 -4.95 -6.54 4.29
CA SER A 98 -4.32 -6.82 5.58
C SER A 98 -5.35 -7.41 6.55
N ALA A 99 -4.93 -8.38 7.37
CA ALA A 99 -5.84 -9.09 8.29
C ALA A 99 -6.37 -8.25 9.48
N ASP A 100 -6.05 -6.95 9.52
CA ASP A 100 -6.58 -5.96 10.47
C ASP A 100 -7.49 -4.91 9.83
N ASP A 101 -7.63 -4.92 8.49
CA ASP A 101 -8.47 -3.98 7.74
C ASP A 101 -9.85 -4.59 7.41
N ILE A 102 -10.83 -3.74 7.09
CA ILE A 102 -12.22 -4.12 6.84
C ILE A 102 -12.66 -3.58 5.47
N MET A 103 -13.22 -4.45 4.65
CA MET A 103 -13.88 -4.08 3.39
C MET A 103 -15.35 -3.74 3.65
N LEU A 104 -15.83 -2.56 3.22
CA LEU A 104 -17.25 -2.27 3.30
C LEU A 104 -18.06 -3.11 2.29
N PRO A 105 -19.31 -3.46 2.57
CA PRO A 105 -20.05 -4.49 1.82
C PRO A 105 -20.16 -4.28 0.31
N GLN A 106 -20.16 -3.04 -0.16
CA GLN A 106 -20.31 -2.70 -1.58
C GLN A 106 -18.98 -2.55 -2.32
N ARG A 107 -17.83 -2.68 -1.64
CA ARG A 107 -16.53 -2.35 -2.19
C ARG A 107 -16.25 -3.09 -3.49
N VAL A 108 -16.35 -4.41 -3.48
CA VAL A 108 -16.03 -5.22 -4.67
C VAL A 108 -16.97 -4.88 -5.83
N ALA A 109 -18.28 -4.75 -5.57
CA ALA A 109 -19.25 -4.40 -6.61
C ALA A 109 -18.93 -3.05 -7.26
N ARG A 110 -18.63 -2.02 -6.47
CA ARG A 110 -18.31 -0.67 -6.97
C ARG A 110 -17.01 -0.65 -7.77
N GLN A 111 -15.98 -1.36 -7.30
CA GLN A 111 -14.70 -1.41 -8.01
C GLN A 111 -14.77 -2.22 -9.31
N VAL A 112 -15.51 -3.32 -9.34
CA VAL A 112 -15.75 -4.09 -10.57
C VAL A 112 -16.58 -3.28 -11.58
N GLU A 113 -17.65 -2.61 -11.14
CA GLU A 113 -18.45 -1.72 -11.99
C GLU A 113 -17.57 -0.64 -12.65
N GLN A 114 -16.68 -0.04 -11.86
CA GLN A 114 -15.73 0.97 -12.34
C GLN A 114 -14.78 0.34 -13.40
N PHE A 115 -14.19 -0.81 -13.15
CA PHE A 115 -13.30 -1.47 -14.11
C PHE A 115 -13.98 -1.86 -15.43
N ILE A 116 -15.23 -2.30 -15.37
CA ILE A 116 -16.01 -2.64 -16.58
C ILE A 116 -16.26 -1.40 -17.45
N SER A 117 -16.37 -0.21 -16.83
CA SER A 117 -16.58 1.06 -17.55
C SER A 117 -15.31 1.65 -18.13
N LEU A 118 -14.13 1.14 -17.75
CA LEU A 118 -12.83 1.71 -18.10
C LEU A 118 -12.11 0.89 -19.18
N PRO A 119 -11.32 1.54 -20.05
CA PRO A 119 -10.44 0.86 -20.99
C PRO A 119 -9.42 -0.05 -20.29
N ALA A 120 -8.92 -1.06 -21.01
CA ALA A 120 -8.00 -2.08 -20.48
C ALA A 120 -6.68 -1.53 -19.91
N TYR A 121 -6.26 -0.34 -20.34
CA TYR A 121 -5.04 0.30 -19.84
C TYR A 121 -5.20 0.93 -18.43
N TYR A 122 -6.40 0.91 -17.84
CA TYR A 122 -6.56 1.16 -16.41
C TYR A 122 -6.24 -0.11 -15.63
N GLY A 123 -5.13 -0.06 -14.87
CA GLY A 123 -4.62 -1.22 -14.12
C GLY A 123 -5.07 -1.27 -12.66
N VAL A 124 -5.40 -0.11 -12.09
CA VAL A 124 -5.76 0.04 -10.67
C VAL A 124 -7.01 0.90 -10.52
N VAL A 125 -7.94 0.42 -9.69
CA VAL A 125 -9.06 1.21 -9.16
C VAL A 125 -8.90 1.27 -7.65
N PHE A 126 -8.94 2.47 -7.07
CA PHE A 126 -8.83 2.68 -5.63
C PHE A 126 -9.92 3.62 -5.13
N SER A 127 -10.13 3.67 -3.83
CA SER A 127 -11.16 4.49 -3.19
C SER A 127 -10.62 5.24 -1.99
N ASN A 128 -11.49 6.04 -1.35
CA ASN A 128 -11.18 6.59 -0.06
C ASN A 128 -11.27 5.52 1.06
N ALA A 129 -10.65 5.81 2.19
CA ALA A 129 -10.71 4.99 3.38
C ALA A 129 -11.04 5.81 4.63
N THR A 130 -11.62 5.14 5.62
CA THR A 130 -11.68 5.62 6.99
C THR A 130 -10.58 4.96 7.80
N TYR A 131 -9.87 5.73 8.61
CA TYR A 131 -8.99 5.19 9.64
C TYR A 131 -9.79 4.94 10.91
N ILE A 132 -9.61 3.74 11.48
CA ILE A 132 -10.20 3.34 12.75
C ILE A 132 -9.10 2.94 13.74
N ASP A 133 -9.39 3.00 15.03
CA ASP A 133 -8.49 2.53 16.08
C ASP A 133 -8.62 1.01 16.32
N ALA A 134 -7.94 0.48 17.34
CA ALA A 134 -8.01 -0.94 17.71
C ALA A 134 -9.42 -1.39 18.15
N ARG A 135 -10.30 -0.48 18.56
CA ARG A 135 -11.69 -0.77 18.97
C ARG A 135 -12.69 -0.64 17.82
N GLY A 136 -12.22 -0.19 16.63
CA GLY A 136 -13.08 0.10 15.49
C GLY A 136 -13.65 1.52 15.50
N GLU A 137 -13.22 2.38 16.43
CA GLU A 137 -13.71 3.74 16.52
C GLU A 137 -13.12 4.62 15.42
N PHE A 138 -13.94 5.52 14.89
CA PHE A 138 -13.54 6.46 13.84
C PHE A 138 -12.42 7.40 14.32
N LEU A 139 -11.39 7.53 13.50
CA LEU A 139 -10.31 8.51 13.73
C LEU A 139 -10.36 9.65 12.72
N ARG A 140 -10.36 9.35 11.43
CA ARG A 140 -10.38 10.31 10.32
C ARG A 140 -10.56 9.61 8.98
N HIS A 141 -10.86 10.35 7.93
CA HIS A 141 -10.76 9.85 6.57
C HIS A 141 -9.33 9.97 6.03
N HIS A 142 -8.98 9.16 5.02
CA HIS A 142 -7.70 9.28 4.30
C HIS A 142 -7.67 10.58 3.50
N HIS A 143 -8.65 10.78 2.63
CA HIS A 143 -8.97 12.06 2.02
C HIS A 143 -10.14 12.67 2.76
N PRO A 144 -10.04 13.93 3.24
CA PRO A 144 -11.13 14.59 3.96
C PRO A 144 -12.41 14.64 3.12
N VAL A 145 -13.56 14.41 3.74
CA VAL A 145 -14.84 14.38 3.06
C VAL A 145 -15.76 15.51 3.52
N ARG A 146 -16.65 15.93 2.63
CA ARG A 146 -17.76 16.86 2.91
C ARG A 146 -18.91 16.10 3.56
N PRO A 147 -19.96 16.81 4.08
CA PRO A 147 -21.17 16.17 4.59
C PRO A 147 -21.91 15.27 3.60
N ASP A 148 -21.74 15.49 2.28
CA ASP A 148 -22.28 14.65 1.21
C ASP A 148 -21.46 13.37 0.96
N GLY A 149 -20.39 13.14 1.73
CA GLY A 149 -19.49 11.97 1.63
C GLY A 149 -18.42 12.08 0.55
N ARG A 150 -18.38 13.16 -0.25
CA ARG A 150 -17.37 13.35 -1.30
C ARG A 150 -16.11 14.03 -0.76
N THR A 151 -14.98 13.75 -1.38
CA THR A 151 -13.70 14.36 -0.97
C THR A 151 -13.68 15.87 -1.18
N THR A 152 -12.96 16.58 -0.31
CA THR A 152 -12.78 18.04 -0.40
C THR A 152 -11.64 18.44 -1.33
N GLU A 153 -10.77 17.50 -1.67
CA GLU A 153 -9.59 17.72 -2.49
C GLU A 153 -9.65 16.92 -3.79
N ARG A 154 -8.90 17.36 -4.79
CA ARG A 154 -8.73 16.60 -6.03
C ARG A 154 -7.78 15.42 -5.79
N VAL A 155 -8.29 14.19 -5.90
CA VAL A 155 -7.48 12.97 -5.87
C VAL A 155 -6.98 12.68 -7.29
N PRO A 156 -5.67 12.43 -7.48
CA PRO A 156 -5.11 12.11 -8.80
C PRO A 156 -5.73 10.84 -9.41
N THR A 157 -5.98 10.91 -10.73
CA THR A 157 -6.52 9.80 -11.53
C THR A 157 -5.98 9.89 -12.96
N GLY A 158 -6.04 8.82 -13.72
CA GLY A 158 -5.46 8.74 -15.06
C GLY A 158 -3.99 8.37 -15.03
N ASP A 159 -3.15 9.13 -15.72
CA ASP A 159 -1.69 9.05 -15.59
C ASP A 159 -1.29 9.70 -14.26
N VAL A 160 -0.79 8.89 -13.34
CA VAL A 160 -0.46 9.33 -11.97
C VAL A 160 1.01 9.14 -11.62
N PHE A 161 1.87 8.83 -12.61
CA PHE A 161 3.27 8.52 -12.35
C PHE A 161 3.98 9.67 -11.61
N GLN A 162 3.82 10.90 -12.09
CA GLN A 162 4.43 12.07 -11.47
C GLN A 162 3.92 12.31 -10.04
N GLU A 163 2.61 12.14 -9.79
CA GLU A 163 2.02 12.31 -8.48
C GLU A 163 2.51 11.25 -7.49
N VAL A 164 2.63 9.99 -7.94
CA VAL A 164 3.22 8.89 -7.15
C VAL A 164 4.64 9.21 -6.71
N LEU A 165 5.44 9.81 -7.59
CA LEU A 165 6.79 10.27 -7.23
C LEU A 165 6.78 11.39 -6.20
N THR A 166 5.76 12.22 -6.19
CA THR A 166 5.69 13.41 -5.33
C THR A 166 5.17 13.11 -3.93
N ARG A 167 4.07 12.34 -3.79
CA ARG A 167 3.37 12.12 -2.52
C ARG A 167 2.65 10.78 -2.45
N TYR A 168 2.37 10.31 -1.25
CA TYR A 168 1.43 9.22 -1.01
C TYR A 168 0.00 9.78 -1.00
N PHE A 169 -0.82 9.41 -1.97
CA PHE A 169 -2.23 9.77 -2.06
C PHE A 169 -3.14 8.53 -2.18
N ILE A 170 -2.57 7.37 -2.37
CA ILE A 170 -3.29 6.09 -2.39
C ILE A 170 -3.17 5.46 -1.01
N ASN A 171 -4.27 4.90 -0.52
CA ASN A 171 -4.25 4.03 0.65
C ASN A 171 -4.24 2.58 0.16
N THR A 172 -3.14 1.86 0.36
CA THR A 172 -2.88 0.52 -0.19
C THR A 172 -4.06 -0.45 -0.09
N PRO A 173 -4.69 -0.65 1.10
CA PRO A 173 -5.81 -1.58 1.22
C PRO A 173 -7.07 -1.17 0.46
N THR A 174 -7.12 0.00 -0.20
CA THR A 174 -8.28 0.42 -1.00
C THR A 174 -8.20 -0.02 -2.46
N MET A 175 -7.06 -0.53 -2.90
CA MET A 175 -6.85 -0.89 -4.30
C MET A 175 -7.54 -2.19 -4.69
N MET A 176 -8.05 -2.20 -5.92
CA MET A 176 -8.28 -3.39 -6.72
C MET A 176 -7.43 -3.28 -7.98
N MET A 177 -6.77 -4.36 -8.38
CA MET A 177 -5.73 -4.38 -9.41
C MET A 177 -6.07 -5.42 -10.47
N ARG A 178 -5.73 -5.17 -11.74
CA ARG A 178 -5.84 -6.21 -12.77
C ARG A 178 -4.81 -7.31 -12.53
N HIS A 179 -5.25 -8.56 -12.53
CA HIS A 179 -4.40 -9.73 -12.32
C HIS A 179 -3.30 -9.83 -13.38
N ASN A 180 -3.66 -9.65 -14.65
CA ASN A 180 -2.69 -9.71 -15.76
C ASN A 180 -1.59 -8.64 -15.64
N MET A 181 -1.92 -7.43 -15.17
CA MET A 181 -0.93 -6.40 -14.88
C MET A 181 0.01 -6.82 -13.75
N LEU A 182 -0.51 -7.32 -12.62
CA LEU A 182 0.31 -7.82 -11.52
C LEU A 182 1.26 -8.93 -11.98
N THR A 183 0.76 -9.87 -12.77
CA THR A 183 1.55 -10.97 -13.31
C THR A 183 2.64 -10.46 -14.25
N ALA A 184 2.32 -9.52 -15.14
CA ALA A 184 3.30 -8.91 -16.06
C ALA A 184 4.40 -8.14 -15.32
N LEU A 185 4.09 -7.55 -14.16
CA LEU A 185 5.06 -6.89 -13.28
C LEU A 185 5.87 -7.87 -12.40
N GLY A 186 5.55 -9.18 -12.43
CA GLY A 186 6.18 -10.17 -11.55
C GLY A 186 5.70 -10.11 -10.10
N GLY A 187 4.51 -9.56 -9.83
CA GLY A 187 3.98 -9.35 -8.48
C GLY A 187 4.69 -8.23 -7.71
N TYR A 188 4.72 -8.36 -6.40
CA TYR A 188 5.49 -7.46 -5.51
C TYR A 188 6.97 -7.87 -5.47
N ASP A 189 7.87 -6.90 -5.36
CA ASP A 189 9.31 -7.16 -5.23
C ASP A 189 9.64 -7.74 -3.84
N GLU A 190 9.98 -9.02 -3.82
CA GLU A 190 10.25 -9.80 -2.61
C GLU A 190 11.53 -9.40 -1.86
N THR A 191 12.36 -8.54 -2.46
CA THR A 191 13.57 -8.01 -1.84
C THR A 191 13.31 -6.76 -0.99
N LEU A 192 12.08 -6.25 -1.02
CA LEU A 192 11.68 -5.05 -0.31
C LEU A 192 10.93 -5.38 0.98
N ALA A 193 11.02 -4.48 1.96
CA ALA A 193 10.35 -4.60 3.24
C ALA A 193 8.86 -4.20 3.17
N TYR A 194 8.41 -3.57 2.07
CA TYR A 194 7.04 -3.16 1.82
C TYR A 194 6.77 -3.07 0.31
N GLU A 195 5.50 -3.11 -0.08
CA GLU A 195 5.06 -3.30 -1.46
C GLU A 195 4.64 -2.01 -2.18
N ASP A 196 4.04 -1.07 -1.45
CA ASP A 196 3.16 -0.04 -1.98
C ASP A 196 3.87 0.94 -2.95
N PHE A 197 4.92 1.60 -2.51
CA PHE A 197 5.62 2.60 -3.33
C PHE A 197 6.29 1.97 -4.56
N ASP A 198 6.87 0.77 -4.43
CA ASP A 198 7.45 0.04 -5.57
C ASP A 198 6.38 -0.32 -6.60
N PHE A 199 5.28 -0.89 -6.13
CA PHE A 199 4.17 -1.27 -7.00
C PHE A 199 3.60 -0.05 -7.73
N TRP A 200 3.36 1.07 -7.03
CA TRP A 200 2.84 2.28 -7.67
C TRP A 200 3.79 2.85 -8.72
N VAL A 201 5.10 2.91 -8.43
CA VAL A 201 6.11 3.39 -9.37
C VAL A 201 6.15 2.52 -10.63
N ARG A 202 6.19 1.19 -10.50
CA ARG A 202 6.27 0.29 -11.64
C ARG A 202 4.99 0.26 -12.45
N SER A 203 3.85 0.15 -11.79
CA SER A 203 2.55 -0.02 -12.46
C SER A 203 2.03 1.28 -13.08
N SER A 204 2.23 2.44 -12.44
CA SER A 204 1.79 3.73 -13.00
C SER A 204 2.59 4.18 -14.22
N ARG A 205 3.77 3.58 -14.49
CA ARG A 205 4.52 3.85 -15.71
C ARG A 205 3.83 3.34 -16.97
N THR A 206 3.07 2.27 -16.84
CA THR A 206 2.44 1.58 -17.98
C THR A 206 0.92 1.58 -17.92
N HIS A 207 0.32 1.81 -16.75
CA HIS A 207 -1.13 1.73 -16.55
C HIS A 207 -1.67 2.99 -15.87
N ARG A 208 -2.92 3.31 -16.18
CA ARG A 208 -3.66 4.39 -15.54
C ARG A 208 -4.40 3.90 -14.30
N TYR A 209 -4.71 4.86 -13.43
CA TYR A 209 -5.41 4.65 -12.17
C TYR A 209 -6.75 5.36 -12.17
N ALA A 210 -7.78 4.75 -11.56
CA ALA A 210 -9.06 5.39 -11.38
C ALA A 210 -9.42 5.47 -9.90
N TYR A 211 -9.98 6.60 -9.49
CA TYR A 211 -10.45 6.85 -8.13
C TYR A 211 -11.97 6.80 -8.07
N ILE A 212 -12.49 6.09 -7.08
CA ILE A 212 -13.91 6.11 -6.69
C ILE A 212 -14.03 7.02 -5.48
N ASP A 213 -14.77 8.12 -5.62
CA ASP A 213 -14.99 9.10 -4.55
C ASP A 213 -16.03 8.60 -3.53
N GLU A 214 -15.73 7.46 -2.92
CA GLU A 214 -16.51 6.82 -1.87
C GLU A 214 -15.55 6.20 -0.83
N VAL A 215 -15.97 6.15 0.42
CA VAL A 215 -15.30 5.38 1.46
C VAL A 215 -15.73 3.92 1.34
N LEU A 216 -14.82 3.03 0.95
CA LEU A 216 -15.12 1.60 0.73
C LEU A 216 -14.26 0.68 1.60
N THR A 217 -13.40 1.24 2.44
CA THR A 217 -12.46 0.49 3.30
C THR A 217 -12.31 1.18 4.64
N GLN A 218 -12.24 0.40 5.72
CA GLN A 218 -11.79 0.86 7.02
C GLN A 218 -10.39 0.30 7.27
N LYS A 219 -9.41 1.20 7.43
CA LYS A 219 -8.03 0.84 7.76
C LYS A 219 -7.77 1.02 9.23
N ARG A 220 -7.32 -0.04 9.88
CA ARG A 220 -7.00 0.00 11.29
C ARG A 220 -5.59 0.56 11.54
N LEU A 221 -5.49 1.48 12.49
CA LEU A 221 -4.22 2.04 12.94
C LEU A 221 -3.83 1.43 14.28
N LEU A 222 -2.87 0.53 14.25
CA LEU A 222 -2.30 -0.11 15.43
C LEU A 222 -0.96 0.54 15.80
N SER A 223 -0.60 0.51 17.09
CA SER A 223 0.72 0.93 17.55
C SER A 223 1.86 0.10 16.94
N SER A 224 1.56 -1.15 16.56
CA SER A 224 2.46 -2.07 15.85
C SER A 224 2.55 -1.84 14.34
N SER A 225 1.70 -0.98 13.75
CA SER A 225 1.71 -0.75 12.30
C SER A 225 3.08 -0.26 11.81
N GLN A 226 3.58 -0.83 10.73
CA GLN A 226 4.91 -0.51 10.17
C GLN A 226 5.10 0.99 9.89
N SER A 227 4.04 1.67 9.45
CA SER A 227 4.05 3.11 9.19
C SER A 227 4.38 3.97 10.42
N GLN A 228 4.15 3.46 11.64
CA GLN A 228 4.51 4.16 12.89
C GLN A 228 6.03 4.11 13.17
N HIS A 229 6.75 3.23 12.51
CA HIS A 229 8.16 2.93 12.82
C HIS A 229 9.17 3.51 11.83
N VAL A 230 8.74 4.33 10.87
CA VAL A 230 9.61 4.89 9.79
C VAL A 230 10.86 5.62 10.31
N LEU A 231 10.83 6.16 11.53
CA LEU A 231 11.93 6.90 12.13
C LEU A 231 12.74 6.11 13.19
N ARG A 232 12.61 4.78 13.22
CA ARG A 232 13.53 3.95 14.02
C ARG A 232 14.90 3.88 13.36
N VAL A 233 15.95 3.86 14.17
CA VAL A 233 17.36 3.84 13.71
C VAL A 233 17.61 2.64 12.77
N ASP A 234 17.07 1.46 13.08
CA ASP A 234 17.30 0.22 12.33
C ASP A 234 16.14 -0.14 11.37
N ASN A 235 15.41 0.85 10.87
CA ASN A 235 14.24 0.57 10.04
C ASN A 235 14.62 0.20 8.60
N PRO A 236 14.28 -1.02 8.10
CA PRO A 236 14.58 -1.46 6.75
C PRO A 236 13.75 -0.75 5.66
N LEU A 237 12.68 -0.02 6.04
CA LEU A 237 11.80 0.67 5.09
C LEU A 237 12.53 1.75 4.29
N LEU A 238 13.49 2.47 4.92
CA LEU A 238 14.25 3.51 4.23
C LEU A 238 15.22 2.94 3.19
N GLU A 239 15.84 1.78 3.46
CA GLU A 239 16.66 1.08 2.48
C GLU A 239 15.81 0.61 1.29
N SER A 240 14.63 0.01 1.55
CA SER A 240 13.69 -0.36 0.50
C SER A 240 13.27 0.86 -0.33
N THR A 241 12.98 1.98 0.34
CA THR A 241 12.61 3.23 -0.34
C THR A 241 13.74 3.75 -1.24
N TRP A 242 15.01 3.62 -0.83
CA TRP A 242 16.13 4.02 -1.68
C TRP A 242 16.18 3.17 -2.97
N ARG A 243 16.00 1.85 -2.85
CA ARG A 243 15.93 0.96 -4.02
C ARG A 243 14.77 1.34 -4.96
N VAL A 244 13.61 1.68 -4.39
CA VAL A 244 12.48 2.15 -5.19
C VAL A 244 12.79 3.47 -5.89
N CYS A 245 13.47 4.42 -5.22
CA CYS A 245 13.88 5.68 -5.85
C CYS A 245 14.89 5.48 -6.99
N GLN A 246 15.76 4.44 -6.92
CA GLN A 246 16.61 4.08 -8.05
C GLN A 246 15.79 3.57 -9.24
N LYS A 247 14.87 2.63 -9.02
CA LYS A 247 13.94 2.17 -10.07
C LYS A 247 13.13 3.33 -10.67
N ALA A 248 12.65 4.25 -9.81
CA ALA A 248 11.92 5.42 -10.25
C ALA A 248 12.78 6.33 -11.15
N TYR A 249 14.06 6.51 -10.80
CA TYR A 249 15.01 7.27 -11.62
C TYR A 249 15.15 6.67 -13.03
N ASP A 250 15.29 5.35 -13.13
CA ASP A 250 15.41 4.63 -14.39
C ASP A 250 14.11 4.68 -15.22
N LEU A 251 12.96 4.85 -14.58
CA LEU A 251 11.65 4.94 -15.21
C LEU A 251 11.25 6.36 -15.59
N CYS A 252 11.87 7.41 -15.04
CA CYS A 252 11.58 8.80 -15.40
C CYS A 252 11.93 9.08 -16.87
N GLN A 253 11.06 9.83 -17.57
CA GLN A 253 11.20 10.16 -18.99
C GLN A 253 11.17 11.67 -19.26
N THR A 254 10.63 12.46 -18.31
CA THR A 254 10.47 13.92 -18.48
C THR A 254 11.17 14.70 -17.38
N ALA A 255 11.52 15.95 -17.65
CA ALA A 255 12.12 16.85 -16.66
C ALA A 255 11.25 17.04 -15.42
N ASP A 256 9.91 17.04 -15.58
CA ASP A 256 8.99 17.23 -14.47
C ASP A 256 8.87 15.97 -13.59
N GLU A 257 8.99 14.77 -14.17
CA GLU A 257 9.09 13.52 -13.41
C GLU A 257 10.39 13.49 -12.58
N TYR A 258 11.53 13.87 -13.16
CA TYR A 258 12.79 14.00 -12.44
C TYR A 258 12.70 15.03 -11.30
N LYS A 259 12.05 16.19 -11.51
CA LYS A 259 11.82 17.18 -10.44
C LYS A 259 10.93 16.63 -9.31
N ALA A 260 9.88 15.89 -9.67
CA ALA A 260 9.00 15.21 -8.69
C ALA A 260 9.81 14.22 -7.83
N LEU A 261 10.60 13.36 -8.48
CA LEU A 261 11.49 12.42 -7.81
C LEU A 261 12.53 13.13 -6.92
N ALA A 262 13.16 14.21 -7.41
CA ALA A 262 14.10 15.01 -6.61
C ALA A 262 13.45 15.57 -5.34
N SER A 263 12.20 16.08 -5.44
CA SER A 263 11.44 16.54 -4.28
C SER A 263 11.25 15.43 -3.25
N ARG A 264 10.93 14.23 -3.71
CA ARG A 264 10.77 13.04 -2.88
C ARG A 264 12.09 12.63 -2.20
N ILE A 265 13.18 12.59 -2.96
CA ILE A 265 14.53 12.24 -2.46
C ILE A 265 14.96 13.24 -1.37
N ARG A 266 14.73 14.55 -1.54
CA ARG A 266 15.01 15.56 -0.50
C ARG A 266 14.27 15.27 0.81
N GLN A 267 13.02 14.76 0.74
CA GLN A 267 12.29 14.34 1.95
C GLN A 267 12.94 13.11 2.60
N PHE A 268 13.43 12.15 1.80
CA PHE A 268 14.07 10.94 2.35
C PHE A 268 15.45 11.23 2.91
N ILE A 269 16.25 12.16 2.37
CA ILE A 269 17.49 12.64 3.00
C ILE A 269 17.20 13.12 4.44
N ARG A 270 16.15 13.92 4.65
CA ARG A 270 15.74 14.37 5.98
C ARG A 270 15.29 13.23 6.89
N LYS A 271 14.49 12.28 6.34
CA LYS A 271 14.03 11.12 7.13
C LYS A 271 15.20 10.22 7.55
N CYS A 272 16.17 9.99 6.67
CA CYS A 272 17.38 9.24 6.98
C CYS A 272 18.21 9.94 8.05
N PHE A 273 18.36 11.27 7.98
CA PHE A 273 19.05 12.05 9.03
C PHE A 273 18.37 11.90 10.39
N TYR A 274 17.04 12.03 10.47
CA TYR A 274 16.29 11.85 11.72
C TYR A 274 16.28 10.40 12.22
N ALA A 275 16.43 9.42 11.34
CA ALA A 275 16.59 8.00 11.69
C ALA A 275 18.05 7.62 11.96
N GLU A 276 18.99 8.55 11.88
CA GLU A 276 20.46 8.35 12.05
C GLU A 276 21.05 7.32 11.06
N GLN A 277 20.38 7.15 9.89
CA GLN A 277 20.87 6.32 8.79
C GLN A 277 21.73 7.18 7.84
N TYR A 278 22.88 7.61 8.32
CA TYR A 278 23.71 8.64 7.67
C TYR A 278 24.28 8.20 6.32
N GLU A 279 24.73 6.94 6.20
CA GLU A 279 25.22 6.40 4.93
C GLU A 279 24.11 6.34 3.88
N LEU A 280 22.89 5.98 4.31
CA LEU A 280 21.73 5.94 3.41
C LEU A 280 21.35 7.37 2.97
N ALA A 281 21.42 8.36 3.86
CA ALA A 281 21.25 9.76 3.50
C ALA A 281 22.27 10.20 2.42
N ALA A 282 23.53 9.78 2.54
CA ALA A 282 24.56 10.05 1.53
C ALA A 282 24.27 9.36 0.20
N ARG A 283 23.71 8.13 0.20
CA ARG A 283 23.28 7.42 -1.03
C ARG A 283 22.15 8.17 -1.72
N PHE A 284 21.13 8.64 -0.99
CA PHE A 284 20.08 9.51 -1.52
C PHE A 284 20.65 10.83 -2.04
N GLY A 285 21.65 11.41 -1.34
CA GLY A 285 22.33 12.63 -1.79
C GLY A 285 23.04 12.45 -3.14
N ARG A 286 23.71 11.31 -3.36
CA ARG A 286 24.31 10.97 -4.67
C ARG A 286 23.24 10.85 -5.78
N LEU A 287 22.15 10.14 -5.49
CA LEU A 287 21.05 10.00 -6.45
C LEU A 287 20.43 11.37 -6.81
N LEU A 288 20.24 12.24 -5.80
CA LEU A 288 19.76 13.62 -6.03
C LEU A 288 20.72 14.39 -6.94
N GLY A 289 22.04 14.24 -6.73
CA GLY A 289 23.08 14.90 -7.53
C GLY A 289 23.11 14.50 -9.00
N HIS A 290 22.56 13.32 -9.36
CA HIS A 290 22.36 12.92 -10.77
C HIS A 290 21.16 13.62 -11.43
N ILE A 291 20.22 14.15 -10.63
CA ILE A 291 19.01 14.79 -11.13
C ILE A 291 19.17 16.31 -11.18
N GLU A 292 19.70 16.90 -10.11
CA GLU A 292 19.79 18.35 -9.95
C GLU A 292 20.99 18.76 -9.06
N PRO A 293 21.47 20.00 -9.14
CA PRO A 293 22.42 20.55 -8.17
C PRO A 293 21.83 20.52 -6.76
N ILE A 294 22.57 19.93 -5.80
CA ILE A 294 22.09 19.80 -4.44
C ILE A 294 21.96 21.18 -3.79
N GLY A 295 20.74 21.56 -3.42
CA GLY A 295 20.44 22.84 -2.77
C GLY A 295 20.98 22.93 -1.35
N LEU A 296 21.16 24.18 -0.85
CA LEU A 296 21.77 24.46 0.45
C LEU A 296 21.15 23.66 1.63
N PRO A 297 19.82 23.52 1.79
CA PRO A 297 19.25 22.75 2.90
C PRO A 297 19.71 21.29 2.91
N SER A 298 19.72 20.64 1.74
CA SER A 298 20.16 19.25 1.62
C SER A 298 21.67 19.12 1.84
N ARG A 299 22.48 20.08 1.39
CA ARG A 299 23.94 20.11 1.66
C ARG A 299 24.24 20.18 3.14
N VAL A 300 23.56 21.05 3.88
CA VAL A 300 23.71 21.16 5.35
C VAL A 300 23.37 19.83 6.02
N ILE A 301 22.23 19.23 5.70
CA ILE A 301 21.84 17.93 6.27
C ILE A 301 22.88 16.84 5.97
N LEU A 302 23.36 16.76 4.72
CA LEU A 302 24.39 15.79 4.34
C LEU A 302 25.73 16.03 5.05
N LEU A 303 26.09 17.29 5.32
CA LEU A 303 27.26 17.62 6.12
C LEU A 303 27.10 17.15 7.58
N LEU A 304 25.92 17.39 8.19
CA LEU A 304 25.60 16.90 9.53
C LEU A 304 25.60 15.36 9.61
N CYS A 305 25.17 14.70 8.53
CA CYS A 305 25.28 13.24 8.42
C CYS A 305 26.74 12.76 8.44
N ARG A 306 27.68 13.51 7.81
CA ARG A 306 29.11 13.14 7.78
C ARG A 306 29.76 13.17 9.17
N ILE A 307 29.32 14.05 10.05
CA ILE A 307 29.80 14.13 11.43
C ILE A 307 28.97 13.26 12.39
N HIS A 308 28.05 12.45 11.87
CA HIS A 308 27.18 11.55 12.64
C HIS A 308 26.47 12.24 13.82
N LEU A 309 25.91 13.46 13.59
CA LEU A 309 25.22 14.21 14.63
C LEU A 309 24.00 13.46 15.17
N PRO A 310 23.97 13.04 16.45
CA PRO A 310 22.88 12.26 17.00
C PRO A 310 21.64 13.14 17.22
N VAL A 311 20.57 12.93 16.44
CA VAL A 311 19.36 13.78 16.45
C VAL A 311 18.08 13.02 16.74
N ASN A 312 18.08 11.69 16.63
CA ASN A 312 16.86 10.87 16.73
C ASN A 312 16.13 11.07 18.07
N GLY A 313 16.87 11.07 19.19
CA GLY A 313 16.30 11.25 20.53
C GLY A 313 15.58 12.60 20.70
N VAL A 314 16.20 13.68 20.22
CA VAL A 314 15.63 15.05 20.28
C VAL A 314 14.41 15.15 19.37
N TYR A 315 14.53 14.63 18.14
CA TYR A 315 13.45 14.68 17.17
C TYR A 315 12.21 13.86 17.60
N ARG A 316 12.41 12.69 18.21
CA ARG A 316 11.32 11.90 18.76
C ARG A 316 10.57 12.61 19.88
N ARG A 317 11.29 13.28 20.80
CA ARG A 317 10.68 14.10 21.87
C ARG A 317 9.86 15.25 21.28
N TYR A 318 10.42 15.96 20.31
CA TYR A 318 9.71 17.05 19.61
C TYR A 318 8.41 16.54 18.97
N ARG A 319 8.42 15.40 18.23
CA ARG A 319 7.23 14.84 17.62
C ARG A 319 6.16 14.38 18.62
N LEU A 320 6.55 13.92 19.79
CA LEU A 320 5.60 13.54 20.84
C LEU A 320 4.92 14.76 21.46
N ALA A 321 5.63 15.89 21.53
CA ALA A 321 5.10 17.15 22.06
C ALA A 321 4.20 17.92 21.06
N THR A 322 4.25 17.57 19.75
CA THR A 322 3.50 18.26 18.67
C THR A 322 2.35 17.46 18.09
N LYS A 323 2.07 16.25 18.64
CA LYS A 323 0.89 15.44 18.38
C LYS A 323 -0.19 15.69 19.42
#